data_60e9fdd1838bcd0e9809725ca0ac6e9d
#
_entry.id   60e9fdd1838bcd0e9809725ca0ac6e9d
#
_cell.length_a   1.000
_cell.length_b   1.000
_cell.length_c   1.000
_cell.angle_alpha   90.00
_cell.angle_beta   90.00
_cell.angle_gamma   90.00
#
_symmetry.space_group_name_H-M   'P 1'
#
loop_
_entity.id
_entity.type
_entity.pdbx_description
1 polymer ?
#
loop_
_entity_poly.entity_id
_entity_poly.type
_entity_poly.pdbx_seq_one_letter_code
_entity_poly.pdbx_strand_id
1 'polypeptide(L)'
;MKYKLIFFLLFSILIKAQNTDTFKLTYNQPASHWYEALPIGNGRLGAMVFGNFDQERIQLNEESLWAGHRFDNNNPDSFKNLKKIRQALFDGEVVKAEAMAEKHMLGTPNGVRSYQTLGDLTIDYSYQSRLSSYNRRYPSVYKRELNLHNGVATSEFQIRRTTATQKVFSSAVDDVIVVKINFSNPSAVSFKLARGINLPSSADQIEPF
;
A
#
# COMPACT_ATOMS: atom_id res chain seq x y z
N MET A 1 -46.20 33.48 9.36
CA MET A 1 -45.61 32.31 8.68
C MET A 1 -44.50 32.59 7.70
N LYS A 2 -44.42 33.78 7.05
CA LYS A 2 -43.37 34.11 6.05
C LYS A 2 -41.94 34.22 6.60
N TYR A 3 -41.75 34.61 7.84
CA TYR A 3 -40.40 34.78 8.42
C TYR A 3 -39.75 33.46 8.88
N LYS A 4 -40.50 32.41 9.16
CA LYS A 4 -39.95 31.10 9.52
C LYS A 4 -39.34 30.39 8.33
N LEU A 5 -39.84 30.64 7.11
CA LEU A 5 -39.31 30.03 5.91
C LEU A 5 -37.96 30.63 5.50
N ILE A 6 -37.79 31.94 5.74
CA ILE A 6 -36.54 32.70 5.44
C ILE A 6 -35.42 32.23 6.41
N PHE A 7 -35.74 31.97 7.66
CA PHE A 7 -34.76 31.48 8.63
C PHE A 7 -34.27 30.06 8.31
N PHE A 8 -35.13 29.20 7.75
CA PHE A 8 -34.73 27.87 7.32
C PHE A 8 -33.88 27.89 6.06
N LEU A 9 -34.12 28.81 5.14
CA LEU A 9 -33.31 29.02 3.93
C LEU A 9 -31.91 29.59 4.26
N LEU A 10 -31.79 30.45 5.25
CA LEU A 10 -30.51 31.01 5.70
C LEU A 10 -29.67 29.95 6.46
N PHE A 11 -30.29 29.00 7.13
CA PHE A 11 -29.59 27.91 7.82
C PHE A 11 -28.96 26.90 6.83
N SER A 12 -29.57 26.68 5.67
CA SER A 12 -29.02 25.79 4.63
C SER A 12 -27.76 26.36 3.94
N ILE A 13 -27.53 27.68 4.00
CA ILE A 13 -26.34 28.31 3.40
C ILE A 13 -25.11 28.19 4.29
N LEU A 14 -25.27 27.81 5.58
CA LEU A 14 -24.18 27.65 6.53
C LEU A 14 -23.55 26.25 6.53
N ILE A 15 -24.06 25.31 5.74
CA ILE A 15 -23.37 24.03 5.52
C ILE A 15 -22.18 24.31 4.59
N LYS A 16 -21.11 24.80 5.17
CA LYS A 16 -19.82 24.80 4.47
C LYS A 16 -19.49 23.35 4.15
N ALA A 17 -19.32 23.06 2.85
CA ALA A 17 -18.73 21.83 2.42
C ALA A 17 -17.43 21.62 3.22
N GLN A 18 -17.32 20.49 3.92
CA GLN A 18 -16.08 20.15 4.62
C GLN A 18 -14.93 20.25 3.65
N ASN A 19 -13.91 20.98 4.05
CA ASN A 19 -12.71 21.15 3.23
C ASN A 19 -12.06 19.77 3.06
N THR A 20 -12.21 19.15 1.89
CA THR A 20 -11.69 17.82 1.57
C THR A 20 -10.16 17.78 1.54
N ASP A 21 -9.50 18.93 1.67
CA ASP A 21 -8.04 19.05 1.71
C ASP A 21 -7.41 18.51 3.00
N THR A 22 -8.21 18.24 4.03
CA THR A 22 -7.72 17.69 5.32
C THR A 22 -7.38 16.19 5.27
N PHE A 23 -7.82 15.48 4.25
CA PHE A 23 -7.62 14.03 4.13
C PHE A 23 -6.59 13.68 3.04
N LYS A 24 -5.41 14.30 3.13
CA LYS A 24 -4.34 14.09 2.14
C LYS A 24 -3.00 13.88 2.85
N LEU A 25 -2.24 12.89 2.38
CA LEU A 25 -0.81 12.78 2.67
C LEU A 25 -0.06 13.46 1.53
N THR A 26 0.77 14.43 1.82
CA THR A 26 1.48 15.22 0.79
C THR A 26 2.98 15.22 1.06
N TYR A 27 3.76 15.01 0.01
CA TYR A 27 5.21 14.99 0.03
C TYR A 27 5.78 15.78 -1.15
N ASN A 28 6.94 16.38 -0.96
CA ASN A 28 7.65 17.18 -1.96
C ASN A 28 8.88 16.48 -2.57
N GLN A 29 9.03 15.20 -2.32
CA GLN A 29 10.09 14.36 -2.84
C GLN A 29 9.60 12.93 -3.10
N PRO A 30 10.23 12.17 -4.03
CA PRO A 30 9.95 10.74 -4.21
C PRO A 30 10.23 9.94 -2.94
N ALA A 31 9.63 8.76 -2.84
CA ALA A 31 9.96 7.81 -1.80
C ALA A 31 11.34 7.17 -2.08
N SER A 32 12.21 7.19 -1.09
CA SER A 32 13.50 6.50 -1.12
C SER A 32 13.39 5.09 -0.53
N HIS A 33 12.47 4.94 0.44
CA HIS A 33 12.25 3.70 1.16
C HIS A 33 10.81 3.21 1.00
N TRP A 34 10.60 1.93 1.23
CA TRP A 34 9.29 1.30 1.09
C TRP A 34 8.21 1.96 1.96
N TYR A 35 8.53 2.26 3.21
CA TYR A 35 7.61 2.88 4.17
C TYR A 35 7.28 4.36 3.85
N GLU A 36 7.98 4.97 2.91
CA GLU A 36 7.67 6.31 2.41
C GLU A 36 6.72 6.29 1.19
N ALA A 37 6.56 5.12 0.54
CA ALA A 37 5.70 4.98 -0.61
C ALA A 37 4.23 5.13 -0.23
N LEU A 38 3.41 5.56 -1.20
CA LEU A 38 1.99 5.78 -0.98
C LEU A 38 1.21 4.48 -1.21
N PRO A 39 0.49 3.97 -0.19
CA PRO A 39 -0.29 2.75 -0.34
C PRO A 39 -1.61 3.01 -1.06
N ILE A 40 -1.98 2.12 -1.97
CA ILE A 40 -3.31 2.02 -2.56
C ILE A 40 -3.82 0.59 -2.48
N GLY A 41 -5.12 0.39 -2.50
CA GLY A 41 -5.70 -0.96 -2.48
C GLY A 41 -7.21 -0.97 -2.56
N ASN A 42 -7.77 -2.14 -2.90
CA ASN A 42 -9.21 -2.41 -2.95
C ASN A 42 -9.65 -3.56 -2.04
N GLY A 43 -8.74 -4.06 -1.20
CA GLY A 43 -8.97 -5.23 -0.33
C GLY A 43 -8.36 -6.52 -0.88
N ARG A 44 -8.28 -6.70 -2.21
CA ARG A 44 -7.64 -7.83 -2.87
C ARG A 44 -6.30 -7.43 -3.50
N LEU A 45 -6.31 -6.42 -4.35
CA LEU A 45 -5.11 -5.86 -4.97
C LEU A 45 -4.61 -4.68 -4.17
N GLY A 46 -3.31 -4.56 -4.04
CA GLY A 46 -2.66 -3.44 -3.41
C GLY A 46 -1.39 -3.02 -4.14
N ALA A 47 -0.94 -1.81 -3.90
CA ALA A 47 0.35 -1.37 -4.38
C ALA A 47 0.96 -0.28 -3.51
N MET A 48 2.30 -0.21 -3.53
CA MET A 48 3.10 0.86 -2.96
C MET A 48 3.66 1.71 -4.10
N VAL A 49 3.22 2.97 -4.18
CA VAL A 49 3.58 3.93 -5.25
C VAL A 49 4.69 4.83 -4.76
N PHE A 50 5.88 4.74 -5.36
CA PHE A 50 7.06 5.50 -4.92
C PHE A 50 7.06 6.95 -5.40
N GLY A 51 6.43 7.23 -6.54
CA GLY A 51 6.35 8.57 -7.11
C GLY A 51 7.65 9.04 -7.75
N ASN A 52 8.48 8.16 -8.28
CA ASN A 52 9.70 8.54 -8.94
C ASN A 52 9.44 9.22 -10.29
N PHE A 53 10.17 10.27 -10.56
CA PHE A 53 10.07 11.05 -11.81
C PHE A 53 11.00 10.57 -12.92
N ASP A 54 11.96 9.72 -12.60
CA ASP A 54 12.93 9.16 -13.54
C ASP A 54 12.48 7.75 -13.95
N GLN A 55 12.47 6.85 -13.01
CA GLN A 55 11.99 5.50 -13.15
C GLN A 55 11.01 5.21 -12.00
N GLU A 56 9.72 5.26 -12.29
CA GLU A 56 8.69 4.94 -11.30
C GLU A 56 8.76 3.47 -10.94
N ARG A 57 8.58 3.20 -9.66
CA ARG A 57 8.39 1.87 -9.12
C ARG A 57 7.03 1.78 -8.45
N ILE A 58 6.24 0.81 -8.84
CA ILE A 58 4.99 0.46 -8.19
C ILE A 58 5.12 -1.00 -7.76
N GLN A 59 5.28 -1.24 -6.48
CA GLN A 59 5.33 -2.60 -5.95
C GLN A 59 3.91 -3.11 -5.79
N LEU A 60 3.61 -4.20 -6.46
CA LEU A 60 2.30 -4.79 -6.53
C LEU A 60 2.11 -5.89 -5.50
N ASN A 61 0.89 -6.01 -5.03
CA ASN A 61 0.48 -7.02 -4.08
C ASN A 61 -0.87 -7.63 -4.48
N GLU A 62 -1.04 -8.91 -4.17
CA GLU A 62 -2.31 -9.62 -4.25
C GLU A 62 -2.44 -10.52 -3.03
N GLU A 63 -3.59 -10.51 -2.36
CA GLU A 63 -3.79 -11.05 -1.01
C GLU A 63 -3.56 -12.56 -0.87
N SER A 64 -3.72 -13.33 -1.95
CA SER A 64 -3.65 -14.80 -1.92
C SER A 64 -2.27 -15.36 -2.25
N LEU A 65 -1.25 -14.52 -2.47
CA LEU A 65 0.09 -14.94 -2.86
C LEU A 65 0.91 -15.50 -1.68
N TRP A 66 0.46 -16.61 -1.16
CA TRP A 66 1.17 -17.37 -0.14
C TRP A 66 1.95 -18.54 -0.75
N ALA A 67 3.14 -18.83 -0.21
CA ALA A 67 3.88 -20.02 -0.60
C ALA A 67 3.13 -21.28 -0.18
N GLY A 68 3.26 -22.35 -0.97
CA GLY A 68 2.71 -23.66 -0.66
C GLY A 68 1.27 -23.87 -1.15
N HIS A 69 0.59 -24.83 -0.55
CA HIS A 69 -0.78 -25.23 -0.88
C HIS A 69 -1.63 -25.27 0.39
N ARG A 70 -2.93 -25.31 0.22
CA ARG A 70 -3.86 -25.47 1.34
C ARG A 70 -3.59 -26.81 2.05
N PHE A 71 -3.44 -26.77 3.35
CA PHE A 71 -3.33 -27.94 4.20
C PHE A 71 -4.10 -27.72 5.50
N ASP A 72 -4.49 -28.83 6.12
CA ASP A 72 -5.11 -28.80 7.45
C ASP A 72 -4.01 -28.81 8.51
N ASN A 73 -3.88 -27.69 9.22
CA ASN A 73 -2.93 -27.56 10.33
C ASN A 73 -3.60 -27.59 11.70
N ASN A 74 -4.86 -27.99 11.78
CA ASN A 74 -5.54 -28.17 13.05
C ASN A 74 -4.82 -29.20 13.91
N ASN A 75 -4.56 -28.84 15.15
CA ASN A 75 -3.97 -29.79 16.11
C ASN A 75 -5.08 -30.65 16.71
N PRO A 76 -5.07 -31.99 16.47
CA PRO A 76 -6.12 -32.88 16.94
C PRO A 76 -6.20 -33.00 18.47
N ASP A 77 -5.15 -32.56 19.17
CA ASP A 77 -5.07 -32.61 20.62
C ASP A 77 -5.63 -31.36 21.31
N SER A 78 -5.91 -30.28 20.54
CA SER A 78 -6.38 -28.99 21.08
C SER A 78 -7.65 -29.15 21.91
N PHE A 79 -8.65 -29.81 21.36
CA PHE A 79 -9.94 -29.99 22.03
C PHE A 79 -9.83 -30.81 23.32
N LYS A 80 -9.03 -31.87 23.31
CA LYS A 80 -8.82 -32.74 24.47
C LYS A 80 -8.16 -32.05 25.65
N ASN A 81 -7.29 -31.04 25.36
CA ASN A 81 -6.52 -30.34 26.38
C ASN A 81 -7.13 -28.97 26.80
N LEU A 82 -8.08 -28.46 26.01
CA LEU A 82 -8.69 -27.13 26.25
C LEU A 82 -9.21 -26.96 27.71
N LYS A 83 -9.93 -27.97 28.22
CA LYS A 83 -10.48 -27.91 29.59
C LYS A 83 -9.38 -27.85 30.66
N LYS A 84 -8.29 -28.56 30.48
CA LYS A 84 -7.15 -28.57 31.40
C LYS A 84 -6.41 -27.27 31.41
N ILE A 85 -6.22 -26.65 30.21
CA ILE A 85 -5.57 -25.36 30.07
C ILE A 85 -6.41 -24.27 30.74
N ARG A 86 -7.72 -24.27 30.51
CA ARG A 86 -8.64 -23.31 31.15
C ARG A 86 -8.66 -23.49 32.66
N GLN A 87 -8.62 -24.71 33.18
CA GLN A 87 -8.57 -24.94 34.62
C GLN A 87 -7.26 -24.39 35.22
N ALA A 88 -6.12 -24.65 34.60
CA ALA A 88 -4.84 -24.09 35.05
C ALA A 88 -4.85 -22.57 35.10
N LEU A 89 -5.51 -21.88 34.12
CA LEU A 89 -5.69 -20.42 34.18
C LEU A 89 -6.57 -19.99 35.34
N PHE A 90 -7.67 -20.69 35.62
CA PHE A 90 -8.56 -20.39 36.76
C PHE A 90 -7.88 -20.63 38.10
N ASP A 91 -6.97 -21.60 38.17
CA ASP A 91 -6.18 -21.90 39.38
C ASP A 91 -5.00 -20.93 39.58
N GLY A 92 -4.80 -19.98 38.65
CA GLY A 92 -3.70 -19.00 38.68
C GLY A 92 -2.36 -19.57 38.19
N GLU A 93 -2.31 -20.81 37.68
CA GLU A 93 -1.11 -21.47 37.19
C GLU A 93 -0.78 -21.03 35.72
N VAL A 94 -0.56 -19.72 35.52
CA VAL A 94 -0.45 -19.12 34.17
C VAL A 94 0.69 -19.75 33.37
N VAL A 95 1.88 -19.91 33.96
CA VAL A 95 3.06 -20.47 33.27
C VAL A 95 2.80 -21.92 32.79
N LYS A 96 2.09 -22.69 33.63
CA LYS A 96 1.70 -24.06 33.25
C LYS A 96 0.68 -24.08 32.13
N ALA A 97 -0.30 -23.17 32.18
CA ALA A 97 -1.30 -23.03 31.13
C ALA A 97 -0.67 -22.64 29.80
N GLU A 98 0.30 -21.71 29.82
CA GLU A 98 1.06 -21.28 28.64
C GLU A 98 1.82 -22.44 28.00
N ALA A 99 2.62 -23.17 28.80
CA ALA A 99 3.36 -24.34 28.31
C ALA A 99 2.44 -25.42 27.72
N MET A 100 1.26 -25.63 28.33
CA MET A 100 0.26 -26.54 27.80
C MET A 100 -0.37 -26.00 26.50
N ALA A 101 -0.59 -24.72 26.38
CA ALA A 101 -1.13 -24.10 25.18
C ALA A 101 -0.14 -24.19 24.01
N GLU A 102 1.13 -23.87 24.24
CA GLU A 102 2.19 -24.04 23.23
C GLU A 102 2.25 -25.47 22.70
N LYS A 103 2.18 -26.45 23.60
CA LYS A 103 2.27 -27.87 23.23
C LYS A 103 1.04 -28.40 22.50
N HIS A 104 -0.17 -27.93 22.85
CA HIS A 104 -1.41 -28.59 22.45
C HIS A 104 -2.37 -27.71 21.67
N MET A 105 -2.16 -26.38 21.61
CA MET A 105 -3.10 -25.48 20.94
C MET A 105 -2.56 -24.93 19.61
N LEU A 106 -1.26 -24.98 19.39
CA LEU A 106 -0.66 -24.52 18.17
C LEU A 106 -0.91 -25.51 17.02
N GLY A 107 -1.00 -24.99 15.81
CA GLY A 107 -1.19 -25.79 14.61
C GLY A 107 -0.04 -26.78 14.36
N THR A 108 -0.29 -27.81 13.57
CA THR A 108 0.71 -28.80 13.17
C THR A 108 0.73 -28.93 11.65
N PRO A 109 1.78 -28.44 10.96
CA PRO A 109 2.95 -27.73 11.48
C PRO A 109 2.60 -26.37 12.08
N ASN A 110 3.40 -25.93 13.06
CA ASN A 110 3.28 -24.60 13.66
C ASN A 110 3.89 -23.56 12.73
N GLY A 111 3.08 -22.68 12.22
CA GLY A 111 3.49 -21.56 11.37
C GLY A 111 2.72 -21.46 10.06
N VAL A 112 2.67 -20.25 9.54
CA VAL A 112 2.14 -19.93 8.22
C VAL A 112 3.25 -19.91 7.18
N ARG A 113 2.90 -20.24 5.95
CA ARG A 113 3.83 -20.13 4.82
C ARG A 113 4.15 -18.68 4.55
N SER A 114 5.30 -18.43 3.91
CA SER A 114 5.74 -17.09 3.58
C SER A 114 4.79 -16.42 2.58
N TYR A 115 4.44 -15.18 2.87
CA TYR A 115 3.75 -14.31 1.94
C TYR A 115 4.72 -13.78 0.89
N GLN A 116 4.25 -13.52 -0.33
CA GLN A 116 5.07 -13.02 -1.42
C GLN A 116 4.43 -11.80 -2.08
N THR A 117 5.27 -10.89 -2.55
CA THR A 117 4.79 -9.78 -3.39
C THR A 117 4.43 -10.29 -4.79
N LEU A 118 3.46 -9.66 -5.45
CA LEU A 118 3.08 -9.98 -6.83
C LEU A 118 4.21 -9.64 -7.81
N GLY A 119 4.90 -8.53 -7.57
CA GLY A 119 6.02 -8.06 -8.37
C GLY A 119 6.14 -6.55 -8.38
N ASP A 120 7.09 -6.05 -9.17
CA ASP A 120 7.30 -4.62 -9.37
C ASP A 120 6.93 -4.23 -10.80
N LEU A 121 6.06 -3.23 -10.94
CA LEU A 121 5.86 -2.50 -12.17
C LEU A 121 6.82 -1.31 -12.19
N THR A 122 7.75 -1.33 -13.13
CA THR A 122 8.66 -0.22 -13.39
C THR A 122 8.18 0.56 -14.60
N ILE A 123 8.12 1.89 -14.49
CA ILE A 123 7.74 2.78 -15.58
C ILE A 123 8.91 3.71 -15.87
N ASP A 124 9.48 3.58 -17.05
CA ASP A 124 10.61 4.38 -17.50
C ASP A 124 10.11 5.54 -18.35
N TYR A 125 10.39 6.76 -17.94
CA TYR A 125 9.96 7.96 -18.65
C TYR A 125 11.03 8.37 -19.65
N SER A 126 10.78 8.18 -20.95
CA SER A 126 11.78 8.33 -22.03
C SER A 126 12.36 9.73 -22.18
N TYR A 127 11.73 10.78 -21.62
CA TYR A 127 12.30 12.12 -21.61
C TYR A 127 13.60 12.20 -20.78
N GLN A 128 13.84 11.22 -19.90
CA GLN A 128 15.09 11.11 -19.13
C GLN A 128 16.17 10.33 -19.86
N SER A 129 15.83 9.42 -20.77
CA SER A 129 16.78 8.53 -21.46
C SER A 129 17.76 9.28 -22.36
N ARG A 130 17.46 10.51 -22.75
CA ARG A 130 18.34 11.39 -23.51
C ARG A 130 19.31 12.22 -22.67
N LEU A 131 19.25 12.05 -21.36
CA LEU A 131 20.15 12.71 -20.44
C LEU A 131 21.21 11.70 -20.02
N SER A 132 22.47 12.02 -20.30
CA SER A 132 23.61 11.34 -19.69
C SER A 132 23.41 11.29 -18.17
N SER A 133 23.79 10.20 -17.53
CA SER A 133 23.70 10.00 -16.07
C SER A 133 24.29 11.15 -15.24
N TYR A 134 25.17 11.95 -15.85
CA TYR A 134 25.79 13.13 -15.25
C TYR A 134 24.87 14.37 -15.20
N ASN A 135 23.74 14.36 -15.93
CA ASN A 135 22.80 15.49 -16.06
C ASN A 135 21.39 15.17 -15.57
N ARG A 136 21.21 14.21 -14.70
CA ARG A 136 19.93 13.98 -14.01
C ARG A 136 19.58 15.24 -13.23
N ARG A 137 18.65 16.03 -13.76
CA ARG A 137 18.13 17.20 -13.06
C ARG A 137 16.94 16.78 -12.25
N TYR A 138 16.95 17.16 -10.99
CA TYR A 138 15.73 17.13 -10.17
C TYR A 138 14.65 17.98 -10.85
N PRO A 139 13.39 17.60 -10.75
CA PRO A 139 12.28 18.38 -11.27
C PRO A 139 12.26 19.76 -10.60
N SER A 140 11.94 20.78 -11.39
CA SER A 140 11.76 22.16 -10.87
C SER A 140 10.52 22.28 -9.98
N VAL A 141 9.53 21.43 -10.23
CA VAL A 141 8.32 21.28 -9.42
C VAL A 141 8.12 19.79 -9.20
N TYR A 142 7.91 19.40 -7.95
CA TYR A 142 7.58 18.03 -7.59
C TYR A 142 6.57 18.02 -6.45
N LYS A 143 5.57 17.18 -6.58
CA LYS A 143 4.60 16.88 -5.53
C LYS A 143 4.08 15.46 -5.71
N ARG A 144 3.95 14.73 -4.62
CA ARG A 144 3.14 13.51 -4.58
C ARG A 144 2.14 13.58 -3.44
N GLU A 145 0.99 12.98 -3.65
CA GLU A 145 -0.13 13.09 -2.74
C GLU A 145 -0.95 11.80 -2.77
N LEU A 146 -1.41 11.35 -1.61
CA LEU A 146 -2.47 10.35 -1.49
C LEU A 146 -3.70 11.03 -0.94
N ASN A 147 -4.76 11.03 -1.71
CA ASN A 147 -6.06 11.49 -1.26
C ASN A 147 -6.80 10.33 -0.57
N LEU A 148 -6.95 10.43 0.76
CA LEU A 148 -7.56 9.37 1.58
C LEU A 148 -9.07 9.24 1.38
N HIS A 149 -9.72 10.25 0.78
CA HIS A 149 -11.16 10.21 0.51
C HIS A 149 -11.49 9.30 -0.68
N ASN A 150 -10.64 9.27 -1.70
CA ASN A 150 -10.88 8.51 -2.93
C ASN A 150 -9.81 7.46 -3.24
N GLY A 151 -8.79 7.31 -2.39
CA GLY A 151 -7.74 6.30 -2.55
C GLY A 151 -6.83 6.51 -3.77
N VAL A 152 -6.74 7.74 -4.30
CA VAL A 152 -5.91 8.03 -5.47
C VAL A 152 -4.55 8.58 -5.04
N ALA A 153 -3.49 7.89 -5.43
CA ALA A 153 -2.12 8.41 -5.37
C ALA A 153 -1.81 9.23 -6.63
N THR A 154 -1.36 10.46 -6.46
CA THR A 154 -1.00 11.36 -7.55
C THR A 154 0.44 11.81 -7.40
N SER A 155 1.21 11.75 -8.48
CA SER A 155 2.56 12.34 -8.57
C SER A 155 2.59 13.37 -9.69
N GLU A 156 3.03 14.58 -9.38
CA GLU A 156 3.13 15.70 -10.32
C GLU A 156 4.56 16.21 -10.32
N PHE A 157 5.15 16.31 -11.50
CA PHE A 157 6.50 16.81 -11.62
C PHE A 157 6.74 17.51 -12.95
N GLN A 158 7.66 18.48 -12.95
CA GLN A 158 8.05 19.22 -14.12
C GLN A 158 9.55 19.09 -14.37
N ILE A 159 9.89 18.55 -15.54
CA ILE A 159 11.26 18.45 -15.99
C ILE A 159 11.40 19.25 -17.27
N ARG A 160 12.23 20.30 -17.23
CA ARG A 160 12.36 21.28 -18.31
C ARG A 160 11.00 21.91 -18.63
N ARG A 161 10.47 21.68 -19.85
CA ARG A 161 9.18 22.21 -20.31
C ARG A 161 8.07 21.16 -20.32
N THR A 162 8.34 19.97 -19.82
CA THR A 162 7.34 18.90 -19.78
C THR A 162 6.85 18.71 -18.36
N THR A 163 5.56 18.88 -18.16
CA THR A 163 4.87 18.50 -16.93
C THR A 163 4.30 17.11 -17.11
N ALA A 164 4.47 16.26 -16.11
CA ALA A 164 3.88 14.95 -16.02
C ALA A 164 2.97 14.85 -14.79
N THR A 165 1.82 14.24 -14.97
CA THR A 165 0.91 13.87 -13.87
C THR A 165 0.62 12.39 -13.98
N GLN A 166 1.01 11.64 -12.96
CA GLN A 166 0.67 10.23 -12.79
C GLN A 166 -0.39 10.10 -11.72
N LYS A 167 -1.44 9.32 -12.00
CA LYS A 167 -2.46 8.92 -11.03
C LYS A 167 -2.52 7.41 -10.97
N VAL A 168 -2.50 6.88 -9.76
CA VAL A 168 -2.59 5.43 -9.51
C VAL A 168 -3.69 5.17 -8.49
N PHE A 169 -4.56 4.23 -8.80
CA PHE A 169 -5.62 3.80 -7.89
C PHE A 169 -5.99 2.34 -8.14
N SER A 170 -6.61 1.71 -7.15
CA SER A 170 -7.14 0.35 -7.27
C SER A 170 -8.67 0.41 -7.29
N SER A 171 -9.27 -0.09 -8.39
CA SER A 171 -10.73 -0.19 -8.53
C SER A 171 -11.24 -1.41 -7.79
N ALA A 172 -12.22 -1.22 -6.89
CA ALA A 172 -12.90 -2.32 -6.21
C ALA A 172 -13.99 -2.96 -7.08
N VAL A 173 -14.50 -2.21 -8.06
CA VAL A 173 -15.57 -2.69 -8.97
C VAL A 173 -15.00 -3.59 -10.05
N ASP A 174 -13.90 -3.18 -10.65
CA ASP A 174 -13.30 -3.88 -11.80
C ASP A 174 -12.14 -4.81 -11.37
N ASP A 175 -11.74 -4.74 -10.10
CA ASP A 175 -10.64 -5.52 -9.53
C ASP A 175 -9.32 -5.36 -10.31
N VAL A 176 -8.95 -4.11 -10.60
CA VAL A 176 -7.75 -3.72 -11.34
C VAL A 176 -7.01 -2.57 -10.67
N ILE A 177 -5.71 -2.49 -10.89
CA ILE A 177 -4.91 -1.30 -10.60
C ILE A 177 -4.77 -0.48 -11.88
N VAL A 178 -5.15 0.78 -11.81
CA VAL A 178 -5.10 1.72 -12.94
C VAL A 178 -3.96 2.70 -12.74
N VAL A 179 -3.12 2.82 -13.78
CA VAL A 179 -2.06 3.83 -13.86
C VAL A 179 -2.36 4.75 -15.03
N LYS A 180 -2.67 6.01 -14.73
CA LYS A 180 -2.93 7.04 -15.74
C LYS A 180 -1.80 8.05 -15.75
N ILE A 181 -1.17 8.24 -16.90
CA ILE A 181 -0.06 9.17 -17.06
C ILE A 181 -0.42 10.20 -18.15
N ASN A 182 -0.31 11.48 -17.81
CA ASN A 182 -0.50 12.59 -18.75
C ASN A 182 0.78 13.42 -18.83
N PHE A 183 1.16 13.79 -20.05
CA PHE A 183 2.27 14.70 -20.30
C PHE A 183 1.79 15.95 -21.00
N SER A 184 2.36 17.11 -20.67
CA SER A 184 2.10 18.37 -21.40
C SER A 184 2.69 18.37 -22.81
N ASN A 185 3.71 17.56 -23.07
CA ASN A 185 4.34 17.37 -24.39
C ASN A 185 4.40 15.87 -24.68
N PRO A 186 4.34 15.47 -25.97
CA PRO A 186 4.45 14.08 -26.35
C PRO A 186 5.70 13.42 -25.76
N SER A 187 5.50 12.34 -25.04
CA SER A 187 6.55 11.58 -24.40
C SER A 187 6.24 10.10 -24.51
N ALA A 188 7.24 9.28 -24.75
CA ALA A 188 7.10 7.84 -24.70
C ALA A 188 7.38 7.34 -23.28
N VAL A 189 6.76 6.24 -22.93
CA VAL A 189 7.03 5.51 -21.67
C VAL A 189 7.24 4.04 -22.01
N SER A 190 8.09 3.38 -21.25
CA SER A 190 8.22 1.93 -21.29
C SER A 190 7.82 1.33 -19.96
N PHE A 191 7.19 0.16 -20.02
CA PHE A 191 6.72 -0.55 -18.85
C PHE A 191 7.46 -1.88 -18.75
N LYS A 192 7.90 -2.22 -17.56
CA LYS A 192 8.47 -3.51 -17.24
C LYS A 192 7.77 -4.06 -15.99
N LEU A 193 7.17 -5.22 -16.15
CA LEU A 193 6.68 -6.00 -15.01
C LEU A 193 7.69 -7.10 -14.73
N ALA A 194 8.18 -7.15 -13.53
CA ALA A 194 9.14 -8.16 -13.08
C ALA A 194 8.74 -8.69 -11.72
N ARG A 195 9.07 -9.95 -11.46
CA ARG A 195 8.94 -10.52 -10.14
C ARG A 195 9.90 -9.74 -9.22
N GLY A 196 9.41 -9.20 -8.12
CA GLY A 196 10.15 -8.33 -7.19
C GLY A 196 11.25 -9.03 -6.39
N ILE A 197 11.85 -10.08 -6.94
CA ILE A 197 12.91 -10.86 -6.32
C ILE A 197 14.24 -10.51 -6.98
N ASN A 198 14.63 -9.25 -6.91
CA ASN A 198 16.00 -8.93 -6.60
C ASN A 198 16.01 -8.53 -5.13
N LEU A 199 15.71 -9.47 -4.25
CA LEU A 199 16.18 -9.36 -2.88
C LEU A 199 17.70 -9.30 -3.00
N PRO A 200 18.35 -8.22 -2.55
CA PRO A 200 19.78 -8.27 -2.34
C PRO A 200 20.04 -9.50 -1.48
N SER A 201 21.04 -10.26 -1.83
CA SER A 201 21.48 -11.48 -1.13
C SER A 201 22.04 -11.21 0.28
N SER A 202 21.79 -10.04 0.84
CA SER A 202 22.17 -9.65 2.18
C SER A 202 20.92 -9.57 3.05
N ALA A 203 20.97 -10.24 4.17
CA ALA A 203 19.98 -10.22 5.24
C ALA A 203 19.70 -8.83 5.85
N ASP A 204 20.22 -7.76 5.25
CA ASP A 204 20.23 -6.40 5.76
C ASP A 204 18.94 -5.61 5.50
N GLN A 205 17.87 -6.25 5.01
CA GLN A 205 16.62 -5.54 4.70
C GLN A 205 15.41 -6.01 5.49
N ILE A 206 15.60 -6.82 6.49
CA ILE A 206 14.57 -7.07 7.50
C ILE A 206 15.14 -6.58 8.81
N GLU A 207 15.01 -5.29 9.07
CA GLU A 207 15.08 -4.82 10.44
C GLU A 207 13.87 -5.42 11.17
N PRO A 208 14.08 -6.21 12.23
CA PRO A 208 12.97 -6.68 13.04
C PRO A 208 12.30 -5.49 13.70
N PHE A 209 10.97 -5.42 13.61
CA PHE A 209 10.15 -4.50 14.39
C PHE A 209 10.30 -4.79 15.87
#